data_4c22d080efa3e0edfc2404894a6ba2cd
#
_entry.id   4c22d080efa3e0edfc2404894a6ba2cd
#
_cell.length_a   1.000
_cell.length_b   1.000
_cell.length_c   1.000
_cell.angle_alpha   90.00
_cell.angle_beta   90.00
_cell.angle_gamma   90.00
#
_symmetry.space_group_name_H-M   'P 1'
#
loop_
_entity.id
_entity.type
_entity.pdbx_description
1 polymer ?
#
loop_
_entity_poly.entity_id
_entity_poly.type
_entity_poly.pdbx_seq_one_letter_code
_entity_poly.pdbx_strand_id
1 'polypeptide(L)'
;MVSLARTEGFNQKNLKDTVYHALRSIDFKPPHNIKSILIKPNLCYYWDFSTGETTDPRVVASIIDYIHEMGCGEAEIKIVESDASAMRAKHAFKMLGYDALANEKSVELVNLSDDETCEKDITVRKHRFTFTLPRSIFNCDLLINVPKLKVGPYAGGQCLHMTCALKNLFGCIPQPKKVEFHAYLNETIVAVNKLINSDLTVVDGIIALGRHPVRLGVIIAGKDNLAVDSIAARVMGYDPKRIKHLRLATEEKVGSVEHLRVVGENLRDICNLFPRRNRYRFKVSWTMQLSLLRLYARFSGDSLPSVLEKYED
;
A
#
# COMPACT_ATOMS: atom_id res chain seq x y z
N MET A 1 -0.75 19.30 -1.85
CA MET A 1 0.22 19.39 -0.74
C MET A 1 0.53 17.99 -0.24
N VAL A 2 1.81 17.69 0.04
CA VAL A 2 2.27 16.41 0.57
C VAL A 2 3.20 16.69 1.75
N SER A 3 2.99 16.01 2.87
CA SER A 3 3.88 16.06 4.03
C SER A 3 4.94 14.97 3.92
N LEU A 4 6.15 15.31 4.33
CA LEU A 4 7.27 14.38 4.52
C LEU A 4 7.78 14.58 5.95
N ALA A 5 7.52 13.61 6.83
CA ALA A 5 7.95 13.65 8.22
C ALA A 5 8.95 12.53 8.49
N ARG A 6 9.88 12.75 9.41
CA ARG A 6 10.88 11.76 9.82
C ARG A 6 10.83 11.52 11.31
N THR A 7 10.89 10.25 11.70
CA THR A 7 10.90 9.85 13.11
C THR A 7 12.28 10.02 13.74
N GLU A 8 12.30 10.48 14.97
CA GLU A 8 13.50 10.53 15.81
C GLU A 8 13.89 9.17 16.39
N GLY A 9 12.95 8.21 16.40
CA GLY A 9 13.14 6.88 16.95
C GLY A 9 12.08 5.89 16.49
N PHE A 10 12.30 4.59 16.74
CA PHE A 10 11.46 3.50 16.20
C PHE A 10 10.54 2.88 17.26
N ASN A 11 10.37 3.53 18.42
CA ASN A 11 9.38 3.12 19.41
C ASN A 11 7.98 3.64 19.03
N GLN A 12 6.95 3.08 19.66
CA GLN A 12 5.55 3.38 19.37
C GLN A 12 5.22 4.88 19.50
N LYS A 13 5.75 5.54 20.55
CA LYS A 13 5.50 6.96 20.80
C LYS A 13 6.04 7.82 19.64
N ASN A 14 7.30 7.63 19.26
CA ASN A 14 7.91 8.41 18.19
C ASN A 14 7.21 8.19 16.84
N LEU A 15 6.77 6.94 16.57
CA LEU A 15 5.99 6.65 15.36
C LEU A 15 4.66 7.39 15.38
N LYS A 16 3.93 7.37 16.51
CA LYS A 16 2.66 8.09 16.70
C LYS A 16 2.86 9.59 16.47
N ASP A 17 3.86 10.17 17.12
CA ASP A 17 4.16 11.60 16.99
C ASP A 17 4.49 11.98 15.53
N THR A 18 5.21 11.11 14.82
CA THR A 18 5.57 11.32 13.39
C THR A 18 4.33 11.28 12.49
N VAL A 19 3.45 10.28 12.69
CA VAL A 19 2.18 10.18 11.94
C VAL A 19 1.32 11.41 12.19
N TYR A 20 1.19 11.82 13.44
CA TYR A 20 0.43 13.01 13.83
C TYR A 20 1.00 14.28 13.20
N HIS A 21 2.33 14.45 13.26
CA HIS A 21 2.99 15.57 12.62
C HIS A 21 2.72 15.59 11.09
N ALA A 22 2.82 14.44 10.44
CA ALA A 22 2.55 14.34 9.00
C ALA A 22 1.12 14.75 8.65
N LEU A 23 0.13 14.29 9.40
CA LEU A 23 -1.29 14.58 9.18
C LEU A 23 -1.63 16.05 9.47
N ARG A 24 -1.12 16.60 10.55
CA ARG A 24 -1.30 18.01 10.90
C ARG A 24 -0.65 18.95 9.88
N SER A 25 0.51 18.57 9.33
CA SER A 25 1.23 19.36 8.33
C SER A 25 0.48 19.54 7.01
N ILE A 26 -0.46 18.65 6.69
CA ILE A 26 -1.35 18.77 5.51
C ILE A 26 -2.76 19.27 5.89
N ASP A 27 -2.94 19.70 7.14
CA ASP A 27 -4.25 20.10 7.73
C ASP A 27 -5.33 19.03 7.43
N PHE A 28 -4.98 17.76 7.68
CA PHE A 28 -5.95 16.68 7.51
C PHE A 28 -6.92 16.68 8.69
N LYS A 29 -8.20 16.81 8.35
CA LYS A 29 -9.32 16.66 9.27
C LYS A 29 -10.31 15.70 8.60
N PRO A 30 -10.72 14.63 9.30
CA PRO A 30 -11.81 13.79 8.81
C PRO A 30 -13.08 14.64 8.62
N PRO A 31 -13.96 14.29 7.68
CA PRO A 31 -15.26 14.93 7.57
C PRO A 31 -16.08 14.81 8.87
N HIS A 32 -16.96 15.77 9.13
CA HIS A 32 -17.90 15.69 10.26
C HIS A 32 -18.95 14.60 10.02
N ASN A 33 -19.36 13.93 11.10
CA ASN A 33 -20.45 12.95 11.09
C ASN A 33 -20.21 11.72 10.19
N ILE A 34 -18.96 11.35 9.97
CA ILE A 34 -18.63 10.10 9.26
C ILE A 34 -19.05 8.90 10.10
N LYS A 35 -19.56 7.86 9.43
CA LYS A 35 -20.02 6.62 10.05
C LYS A 35 -19.15 5.42 9.70
N SER A 36 -18.52 5.44 8.54
CA SER A 36 -17.76 4.31 8.02
C SER A 36 -16.39 4.73 7.48
N ILE A 37 -15.34 4.13 8.03
CA ILE A 37 -13.95 4.38 7.66
C ILE A 37 -13.29 3.08 7.25
N LEU A 38 -12.72 3.03 6.06
CA LEU A 38 -11.90 1.91 5.62
C LEU A 38 -10.43 2.31 5.63
N ILE A 39 -9.60 1.48 6.26
CA ILE A 39 -8.15 1.63 6.26
C ILE A 39 -7.54 0.46 5.50
N LYS A 40 -6.87 0.75 4.39
CA LYS A 40 -6.22 -0.27 3.58
C LYS A 40 -4.71 -0.23 3.73
N PRO A 41 -4.11 -1.10 4.56
CA PRO A 41 -2.66 -1.29 4.60
C PRO A 41 -2.14 -1.96 3.32
N ASN A 42 -0.85 -2.13 3.19
CA ASN A 42 -0.21 -3.01 2.23
C ASN A 42 0.23 -4.29 2.92
N LEU A 43 -0.56 -5.35 2.80
CA LEU A 43 -0.16 -6.67 3.25
C LEU A 43 0.39 -7.45 2.04
N CYS A 44 1.61 -7.94 2.16
CA CYS A 44 2.29 -8.62 1.07
C CYS A 44 2.78 -9.97 1.56
N TYR A 45 2.07 -11.00 1.18
CA TYR A 45 2.28 -12.34 1.69
C TYR A 45 2.21 -12.35 3.22
N TYR A 46 3.16 -13.02 3.89
CA TYR A 46 3.23 -13.11 5.35
C TYR A 46 4.58 -12.56 5.87
N TRP A 47 5.16 -11.63 5.11
CA TRP A 47 6.42 -11.01 5.49
C TRP A 47 6.19 -9.93 6.55
N ASP A 48 6.85 -10.08 7.67
CA ASP A 48 6.82 -9.10 8.75
C ASP A 48 7.24 -7.70 8.29
N PHE A 49 6.71 -6.66 8.92
CA PHE A 49 6.98 -5.26 8.54
C PHE A 49 8.48 -4.89 8.61
N SER A 50 9.28 -5.60 9.43
CA SER A 50 10.73 -5.40 9.52
C SER A 50 11.48 -5.75 8.23
N THR A 51 10.85 -6.53 7.35
CA THR A 51 11.39 -6.84 6.01
C THR A 51 11.20 -5.69 5.01
N GLY A 52 10.41 -4.68 5.36
CA GLY A 52 10.01 -3.60 4.46
C GLY A 52 8.97 -4.00 3.40
N GLU A 53 8.38 -5.19 3.50
CA GLU A 53 7.38 -5.71 2.54
C GLU A 53 5.95 -5.32 2.90
N THR A 54 5.61 -5.23 4.19
CA THR A 54 4.25 -4.97 4.68
C THR A 54 4.19 -3.71 5.52
N THR A 55 3.01 -3.11 5.60
CA THR A 55 2.74 -1.96 6.46
C THR A 55 2.87 -2.36 7.92
N ASP A 56 3.59 -1.55 8.70
CA ASP A 56 3.74 -1.72 10.15
C ASP A 56 2.38 -1.44 10.83
N PRO A 57 1.81 -2.39 11.59
CA PRO A 57 0.53 -2.21 12.27
C PRO A 57 0.54 -1.01 13.22
N ARG A 58 1.70 -0.61 13.75
CA ARG A 58 1.83 0.56 14.62
C ARG A 58 1.55 1.88 13.91
N VAL A 59 1.82 1.96 12.60
CA VAL A 59 1.44 3.12 11.78
C VAL A 59 -0.08 3.19 11.65
N VAL A 60 -0.73 2.05 11.41
CA VAL A 60 -2.20 1.96 11.33
C VAL A 60 -2.83 2.32 12.68
N ALA A 61 -2.29 1.79 13.80
CA ALA A 61 -2.72 2.16 15.15
C ALA A 61 -2.68 3.67 15.38
N SER A 62 -1.57 4.31 14.96
CA SER A 62 -1.41 5.77 15.12
C SER A 62 -2.41 6.57 14.28
N ILE A 63 -2.80 6.08 13.12
CA ILE A 63 -3.85 6.70 12.28
C ILE A 63 -5.21 6.57 12.96
N ILE A 64 -5.54 5.40 13.51
CA ILE A 64 -6.80 5.17 14.26
C ILE A 64 -6.87 6.11 15.46
N ASP A 65 -5.80 6.19 16.24
CA ASP A 65 -5.71 7.11 17.38
C ASP A 65 -5.94 8.56 16.96
N TYR A 66 -5.34 9.00 15.86
CA TYR A 66 -5.52 10.34 15.32
C TYR A 66 -6.98 10.63 14.94
N ILE A 67 -7.64 9.65 14.28
CA ILE A 67 -9.04 9.76 13.88
C ILE A 67 -9.95 9.91 15.13
N HIS A 68 -9.72 9.11 16.17
CA HIS A 68 -10.46 9.20 17.43
C HIS A 68 -10.24 10.55 18.10
N GLU A 69 -9.01 11.06 18.16
CA GLU A 69 -8.69 12.38 18.71
C GLU A 69 -9.33 13.54 17.92
N MET A 70 -9.61 13.33 16.62
CA MET A 70 -10.33 14.30 15.78
C MET A 70 -11.86 14.24 15.96
N GLY A 71 -12.37 13.45 16.90
CA GLY A 71 -13.79 13.37 17.22
C GLY A 71 -14.60 12.37 16.40
N CYS A 72 -13.95 11.43 15.71
CA CYS A 72 -14.61 10.38 14.94
C CYS A 72 -14.65 9.03 15.67
N GLY A 73 -14.70 9.04 17.01
CA GLY A 73 -14.70 7.81 17.81
C GLY A 73 -15.95 6.94 17.67
N GLU A 74 -17.05 7.50 17.19
CA GLU A 74 -18.29 6.76 16.92
C GLU A 74 -18.34 6.10 15.52
N ALA A 75 -17.37 6.41 14.67
CA ALA A 75 -17.33 5.84 13.32
C ALA A 75 -16.88 4.37 13.37
N GLU A 76 -17.55 3.52 12.60
CA GLU A 76 -17.11 2.14 12.38
C GLU A 76 -15.82 2.12 11.56
N ILE A 77 -14.74 1.65 12.15
CA ILE A 77 -13.43 1.56 11.47
C ILE A 77 -13.16 0.11 11.09
N LYS A 78 -12.85 -0.13 9.81
CA LYS A 78 -12.48 -1.43 9.28
C LYS A 78 -11.10 -1.38 8.65
N ILE A 79 -10.24 -2.34 9.00
CA ILE A 79 -8.97 -2.57 8.30
C ILE A 79 -9.23 -3.62 7.24
N VAL A 80 -8.95 -3.28 5.97
CA VAL A 80 -9.36 -4.09 4.83
C VAL A 80 -8.17 -4.56 4.01
N GLU A 81 -8.21 -5.79 3.54
CA GLU A 81 -7.29 -6.34 2.54
C GLU A 81 -8.03 -7.43 1.74
N SER A 82 -7.55 -7.76 0.56
CA SER A 82 -8.09 -8.86 -0.24
C SER A 82 -7.11 -10.02 -0.35
N ASP A 83 -7.62 -11.18 -0.67
CA ASP A 83 -6.81 -12.34 -1.02
C ASP A 83 -5.93 -12.03 -2.24
N ALA A 84 -4.76 -12.64 -2.28
CA ALA A 84 -3.85 -12.58 -3.42
C ALA A 84 -3.45 -13.99 -3.83
N SER A 85 -2.80 -14.12 -5.00
CA SER A 85 -2.42 -15.43 -5.58
C SER A 85 -1.62 -16.33 -4.64
N ALA A 86 -0.96 -15.76 -3.66
CA ALA A 86 -0.13 -16.46 -2.69
C ALA A 86 -0.35 -15.97 -1.25
N MET A 87 -1.52 -15.39 -0.95
CA MET A 87 -1.85 -14.86 0.36
C MET A 87 -3.36 -14.89 0.60
N ARG A 88 -3.76 -15.34 1.78
CA ARG A 88 -5.11 -15.21 2.31
C ARG A 88 -5.13 -14.09 3.35
N ALA A 89 -6.04 -13.13 3.17
CA ALA A 89 -6.12 -11.95 4.04
C ALA A 89 -6.28 -12.33 5.51
N LYS A 90 -7.16 -13.29 5.84
CA LYS A 90 -7.36 -13.77 7.21
C LYS A 90 -6.09 -14.28 7.89
N HIS A 91 -5.22 -14.97 7.15
CA HIS A 91 -3.95 -15.45 7.70
C HIS A 91 -2.91 -14.33 7.79
N ALA A 92 -2.91 -13.41 6.81
CA ALA A 92 -2.05 -12.23 6.86
C ALA A 92 -2.38 -11.35 8.06
N PHE A 93 -3.65 -11.09 8.34
CA PHE A 93 -4.06 -10.34 9.52
C PHE A 93 -3.50 -10.95 10.80
N LYS A 94 -3.68 -12.26 10.98
CA LYS A 94 -3.19 -12.96 12.16
C LYS A 94 -1.65 -12.95 12.28
N MET A 95 -0.96 -13.32 11.20
CA MET A 95 0.49 -13.49 11.21
C MET A 95 1.25 -12.17 11.29
N LEU A 96 0.64 -11.07 10.83
CA LEU A 96 1.26 -9.74 10.77
C LEU A 96 0.84 -8.83 11.93
N GLY A 97 0.15 -9.36 12.94
CA GLY A 97 -0.20 -8.66 14.17
C GLY A 97 -1.43 -7.74 14.06
N TYR A 98 -2.20 -7.83 12.97
CA TYR A 98 -3.41 -7.02 12.79
C TYR A 98 -4.57 -7.51 13.66
N ASP A 99 -4.64 -8.80 14.01
CA ASP A 99 -5.63 -9.32 14.97
C ASP A 99 -5.45 -8.66 16.35
N ALA A 100 -4.20 -8.56 16.83
CA ALA A 100 -3.91 -7.87 18.08
C ALA A 100 -4.25 -6.38 18.03
N LEU A 101 -3.90 -5.71 16.91
CA LEU A 101 -4.26 -4.32 16.68
C LEU A 101 -5.78 -4.12 16.67
N ALA A 102 -6.52 -4.98 15.96
CA ALA A 102 -7.98 -4.88 15.87
C ALA A 102 -8.65 -5.02 17.23
N ASN A 103 -8.19 -5.97 18.05
CA ASN A 103 -8.66 -6.14 19.42
C ASN A 103 -8.32 -4.93 20.30
N GLU A 104 -7.09 -4.41 20.24
CA GLU A 104 -6.66 -3.24 21.02
C GLU A 104 -7.47 -1.98 20.68
N LYS A 105 -7.74 -1.76 19.40
CA LYS A 105 -8.42 -0.55 18.92
C LYS A 105 -9.93 -0.71 18.74
N SER A 106 -10.48 -1.90 19.00
CA SER A 106 -11.89 -2.23 18.80
C SER A 106 -12.37 -1.93 17.38
N VAL A 107 -11.57 -2.37 16.38
CA VAL A 107 -11.87 -2.22 14.95
C VAL A 107 -12.05 -3.58 14.28
N GLU A 108 -12.72 -3.61 13.13
CA GLU A 108 -12.99 -4.84 12.38
C GLU A 108 -11.90 -5.13 11.35
N LEU A 109 -11.61 -6.42 11.13
CA LEU A 109 -10.77 -6.91 10.02
C LEU A 109 -11.66 -7.50 8.93
N VAL A 110 -11.58 -6.96 7.72
CA VAL A 110 -12.45 -7.40 6.62
C VAL A 110 -11.64 -7.89 5.44
N ASN A 111 -11.95 -9.11 4.98
CA ASN A 111 -11.45 -9.63 3.72
C ASN A 111 -12.32 -9.14 2.57
N LEU A 112 -11.81 -8.23 1.75
CA LEU A 112 -12.52 -7.69 0.58
C LEU A 112 -12.88 -8.76 -0.46
N SER A 113 -12.25 -9.95 -0.41
CA SER A 113 -12.58 -11.05 -1.31
C SER A 113 -13.90 -11.74 -0.94
N ASP A 114 -14.37 -11.52 0.29
CA ASP A 114 -15.64 -12.07 0.79
C ASP A 114 -16.77 -11.02 0.76
N ASP A 115 -16.47 -9.79 0.28
CA ASP A 115 -17.44 -8.70 0.23
C ASP A 115 -18.43 -8.83 -0.95
N GLU A 116 -19.61 -8.21 -0.81
CA GLU A 116 -20.49 -7.99 -1.95
C GLU A 116 -19.78 -7.14 -3.02
N THR A 117 -19.98 -7.49 -4.27
CA THR A 117 -19.27 -6.85 -5.37
C THR A 117 -20.20 -6.10 -6.31
N CYS A 118 -19.61 -5.15 -7.05
CA CYS A 118 -20.23 -4.50 -8.19
C CYS A 118 -19.29 -4.45 -9.38
N GLU A 119 -19.86 -4.53 -10.58
CA GLU A 119 -19.07 -4.38 -11.80
C GLU A 119 -18.85 -2.91 -12.14
N LYS A 120 -17.65 -2.61 -12.59
CA LYS A 120 -17.22 -1.28 -13.04
C LYS A 120 -16.42 -1.38 -14.33
N ASP A 121 -16.87 -0.67 -15.34
CA ASP A 121 -16.17 -0.53 -16.61
C ASP A 121 -15.33 0.73 -16.63
N ILE A 122 -14.13 0.64 -17.16
CA ILE A 122 -13.22 1.77 -17.32
C ILE A 122 -12.30 1.56 -18.52
N THR A 123 -11.96 2.65 -19.20
CA THR A 123 -10.97 2.62 -20.27
C THR A 123 -9.75 3.43 -19.90
N VAL A 124 -8.58 2.85 -20.11
CA VAL A 124 -7.28 3.50 -19.98
C VAL A 124 -6.55 3.35 -21.31
N ARG A 125 -6.31 4.47 -21.99
CA ARG A 125 -5.86 4.49 -23.39
C ARG A 125 -6.80 3.66 -24.28
N LYS A 126 -6.28 2.58 -24.90
CA LYS A 126 -7.03 1.64 -25.77
C LYS A 126 -7.53 0.40 -25.06
N HIS A 127 -7.23 0.23 -23.78
CA HIS A 127 -7.59 -0.95 -23.02
C HIS A 127 -8.87 -0.70 -22.22
N ARG A 128 -9.90 -1.48 -22.50
CA ARG A 128 -11.14 -1.52 -21.70
C ARG A 128 -10.97 -2.60 -20.64
N PHE A 129 -11.31 -2.24 -19.41
CA PHE A 129 -11.31 -3.12 -18.25
C PHE A 129 -12.72 -3.20 -17.68
N THR A 130 -13.15 -4.40 -17.32
CA THR A 130 -14.31 -4.65 -16.47
C THR A 130 -13.79 -5.22 -15.16
N PHE A 131 -13.99 -4.52 -14.07
CA PHE A 131 -13.60 -4.96 -12.74
C PHE A 131 -14.83 -5.31 -11.92
N THR A 132 -14.76 -6.45 -11.24
CA THR A 132 -15.65 -6.76 -10.12
C THR A 132 -14.98 -6.23 -8.86
N LEU A 133 -15.55 -5.21 -8.22
CA LEU A 133 -14.95 -4.51 -7.07
C LEU A 133 -15.85 -4.58 -5.84
N PRO A 134 -15.27 -4.59 -4.61
CA PRO A 134 -16.03 -4.62 -3.36
C PRO A 134 -16.92 -3.39 -3.21
N ARG A 135 -18.18 -3.60 -2.81
CA ARG A 135 -19.13 -2.51 -2.58
C ARG A 135 -18.74 -1.62 -1.41
N SER A 136 -18.16 -2.20 -0.36
CA SER A 136 -17.73 -1.45 0.82
C SER A 136 -16.79 -0.29 0.49
N ILE A 137 -15.92 -0.46 -0.52
CA ILE A 137 -14.99 0.59 -0.98
C ILE A 137 -15.73 1.84 -1.50
N PHE A 138 -16.90 1.65 -2.11
CA PHE A 138 -17.70 2.75 -2.66
C PHE A 138 -18.72 3.33 -1.67
N ASN A 139 -19.00 2.59 -0.59
CA ASN A 139 -20.02 2.94 0.39
C ASN A 139 -19.43 3.53 1.69
N CYS A 140 -18.09 3.54 1.85
CA CYS A 140 -17.46 4.17 3.01
C CYS A 140 -17.44 5.70 2.88
N ASP A 141 -17.49 6.37 4.02
CA ASP A 141 -17.39 7.85 4.08
C ASP A 141 -15.95 8.33 3.98
N LEU A 142 -14.97 7.48 4.33
CA LEU A 142 -13.55 7.80 4.30
C LEU A 142 -12.71 6.56 3.98
N LEU A 143 -11.97 6.61 2.89
CA LEU A 143 -11.00 5.59 2.51
C LEU A 143 -9.57 6.07 2.76
N ILE A 144 -8.87 5.43 3.69
CA ILE A 144 -7.48 5.71 4.03
C ILE A 144 -6.57 4.63 3.45
N ASN A 145 -5.69 5.04 2.56
CA ASN A 145 -4.71 4.18 1.92
C ASN A 145 -3.38 4.23 2.69
N VAL A 146 -2.91 3.09 3.22
CA VAL A 146 -1.68 3.03 4.03
C VAL A 146 -0.65 2.10 3.36
N PRO A 147 -0.06 2.56 2.25
CA PRO A 147 0.89 1.76 1.48
C PRO A 147 2.26 1.66 2.15
N LYS A 148 3.02 0.63 1.78
CA LYS A 148 4.44 0.48 2.12
C LYS A 148 5.33 1.17 1.08
N LEU A 149 6.37 1.87 1.53
CA LEU A 149 7.38 2.45 0.66
C LEU A 149 8.36 1.38 0.19
N LYS A 150 8.14 0.82 -1.00
CA LYS A 150 9.00 -0.25 -1.52
C LYS A 150 9.12 -0.27 -3.04
N VAL A 151 10.25 -0.82 -3.48
CA VAL A 151 10.50 -1.15 -4.89
C VAL A 151 10.46 -2.65 -5.05
N GLY A 152 9.49 -3.14 -5.80
CA GLY A 152 9.33 -4.56 -6.09
C GLY A 152 10.45 -5.12 -6.98
N PRO A 153 10.61 -6.45 -7.01
CA PRO A 153 11.48 -7.09 -7.99
C PRO A 153 10.99 -6.76 -9.40
N TYR A 154 11.92 -6.58 -10.32
CA TYR A 154 11.59 -6.34 -11.73
C TYR A 154 10.87 -7.56 -12.32
N ALA A 155 9.55 -7.49 -12.45
CA ALA A 155 8.81 -8.46 -13.24
C ALA A 155 8.98 -8.09 -14.72
N GLY A 156 9.58 -8.99 -15.51
CA GLY A 156 9.68 -8.83 -16.96
C GLY A 156 10.78 -7.90 -17.49
N GLY A 157 11.77 -7.52 -16.69
CA GLY A 157 13.07 -7.04 -17.19
C GLY A 157 13.16 -5.59 -17.67
N GLN A 158 12.10 -4.77 -17.66
CA GLN A 158 12.15 -3.45 -18.30
C GLN A 158 11.70 -2.25 -17.47
N CYS A 159 10.97 -2.39 -16.37
CA CYS A 159 10.45 -1.26 -15.62
C CYS A 159 10.62 -1.40 -14.11
N LEU A 160 10.94 -0.29 -13.46
CA LEU A 160 10.90 -0.19 -12.02
C LEU A 160 9.43 -0.25 -11.56
N HIS A 161 9.10 -1.27 -10.78
CA HIS A 161 7.80 -1.35 -10.13
C HIS A 161 7.90 -0.80 -8.71
N MET A 162 7.52 0.46 -8.56
CA MET A 162 7.31 1.06 -7.27
C MET A 162 5.98 0.55 -6.70
N THR A 163 6.00 0.07 -5.47
CA THR A 163 4.78 -0.13 -4.68
C THR A 163 4.68 1.03 -3.71
N CYS A 164 3.61 1.78 -3.85
CA CYS A 164 3.23 2.84 -2.93
C CYS A 164 1.73 3.15 -3.13
N ALA A 165 1.28 4.39 -3.10
CA ALA A 165 -0.13 4.78 -3.06
C ALA A 165 -0.97 4.18 -4.20
N LEU A 166 -0.64 4.51 -5.46
CA LEU A 166 -1.42 4.04 -6.61
C LEU A 166 -1.48 2.52 -6.71
N LYS A 167 -0.33 1.85 -6.53
CA LYS A 167 -0.29 0.39 -6.65
C LYS A 167 -0.92 -0.32 -5.46
N ASN A 168 -1.02 0.31 -4.29
CA ASN A 168 -1.66 -0.32 -3.14
C ASN A 168 -3.16 -0.56 -3.37
N LEU A 169 -3.85 0.35 -4.07
CA LEU A 169 -5.27 0.18 -4.40
C LEU A 169 -5.55 -0.95 -5.39
N PHE A 170 -4.55 -1.44 -6.14
CA PHE A 170 -4.66 -2.70 -6.87
C PHE A 170 -5.02 -3.88 -5.95
N GLY A 171 -4.64 -3.81 -4.66
CA GLY A 171 -5.05 -4.76 -3.63
C GLY A 171 -6.55 -4.75 -3.32
N CYS A 172 -7.33 -3.75 -3.77
CA CYS A 172 -8.79 -3.73 -3.64
C CYS A 172 -9.51 -4.64 -4.65
N ILE A 173 -8.82 -5.17 -5.66
CA ILE A 173 -9.39 -6.17 -6.57
C ILE A 173 -9.59 -7.46 -5.76
N PRO A 174 -10.85 -7.98 -5.61
CA PRO A 174 -11.12 -9.11 -4.72
C PRO A 174 -10.67 -10.45 -5.26
N GLN A 175 -10.50 -10.59 -6.58
CA GLN A 175 -10.11 -11.85 -7.22
C GLN A 175 -8.71 -12.27 -6.76
N PRO A 176 -8.54 -13.48 -6.19
CA PRO A 176 -7.23 -13.95 -5.76
C PRO A 176 -6.22 -14.11 -6.90
N LYS A 177 -6.68 -14.58 -8.06
CA LYS A 177 -5.83 -14.78 -9.26
C LYS A 177 -5.57 -13.46 -9.99
N LYS A 178 -4.84 -12.52 -9.35
CA LYS A 178 -4.51 -11.21 -9.92
C LYS A 178 -3.45 -11.25 -11.03
N VAL A 179 -2.93 -12.44 -11.37
CA VAL A 179 -1.89 -12.61 -12.38
C VAL A 179 -2.34 -12.15 -13.78
N GLU A 180 -3.61 -12.25 -14.09
CA GLU A 180 -4.18 -11.82 -15.37
C GLU A 180 -3.98 -10.33 -15.62
N PHE A 181 -4.08 -9.53 -14.55
CA PHE A 181 -3.88 -8.09 -14.61
C PHE A 181 -2.41 -7.68 -14.76
N HIS A 182 -1.45 -8.62 -14.57
CA HIS A 182 -0.02 -8.30 -14.68
C HIS A 182 0.43 -8.10 -16.14
N ALA A 183 -0.31 -8.60 -17.11
CA ALA A 183 -0.03 -8.38 -18.53
C ALA A 183 -0.11 -6.86 -18.88
N TYR A 184 -1.02 -6.15 -18.22
CA TYR A 184 -1.25 -4.71 -18.38
C TYR A 184 -1.16 -3.98 -17.03
N LEU A 185 -0.19 -4.35 -16.18
CA LEU A 185 -0.13 -3.91 -14.79
C LEU A 185 -0.17 -2.40 -14.62
N ASN A 186 0.53 -1.63 -15.45
CA ASN A 186 0.55 -0.17 -15.33
C ASN A 186 -0.81 0.44 -15.69
N GLU A 187 -1.45 -0.07 -16.73
CA GLU A 187 -2.78 0.32 -17.17
C GLU A 187 -3.83 -0.07 -16.13
N THR A 188 -3.71 -1.27 -15.55
CA THR A 188 -4.58 -1.74 -14.47
C THR A 188 -4.46 -0.88 -13.21
N ILE A 189 -3.24 -0.53 -12.79
CA ILE A 189 -3.02 0.37 -11.63
C ILE A 189 -3.75 1.69 -11.86
N VAL A 190 -3.61 2.28 -13.04
CA VAL A 190 -4.27 3.54 -13.39
C VAL A 190 -5.79 3.36 -13.45
N ALA A 191 -6.27 2.28 -14.07
CA ALA A 191 -7.70 1.98 -14.17
C ALA A 191 -8.36 1.86 -12.79
N VAL A 192 -7.74 1.13 -11.85
CA VAL A 192 -8.24 1.01 -10.48
C VAL A 192 -8.29 2.38 -9.78
N ASN A 193 -7.25 3.22 -9.95
CA ASN A 193 -7.23 4.55 -9.34
C ASN A 193 -8.16 5.57 -10.00
N LYS A 194 -8.65 5.31 -11.21
CA LYS A 194 -9.77 6.08 -11.81
C LYS A 194 -11.11 5.72 -11.20
N LEU A 195 -11.26 4.50 -10.69
CA LEU A 195 -12.49 3.99 -10.08
C LEU A 195 -12.51 4.16 -8.56
N ILE A 196 -11.36 3.95 -7.91
CA ILE A 196 -11.21 4.01 -6.46
C ILE A 196 -10.27 5.17 -6.14
N ASN A 197 -10.80 6.19 -5.48
CA ASN A 197 -10.00 7.31 -4.97
C ASN A 197 -9.94 7.21 -3.44
N SER A 198 -8.73 7.26 -2.87
CA SER A 198 -8.58 7.39 -1.42
C SER A 198 -8.58 8.86 -1.01
N ASP A 199 -9.23 9.15 0.12
CA ASP A 199 -9.35 10.51 0.66
C ASP A 199 -8.07 10.95 1.36
N LEU A 200 -7.34 9.97 1.89
CA LEU A 200 -6.05 10.14 2.54
C LEU A 200 -5.12 9.00 2.18
N THR A 201 -3.86 9.34 1.95
CA THR A 201 -2.77 8.36 1.85
C THR A 201 -1.70 8.67 2.89
N VAL A 202 -1.30 7.63 3.64
CA VAL A 202 -0.22 7.70 4.63
C VAL A 202 0.77 6.58 4.33
N VAL A 203 1.88 6.92 3.70
CA VAL A 203 2.91 5.95 3.31
C VAL A 203 3.76 5.58 4.50
N ASP A 204 3.82 4.30 4.80
CA ASP A 204 4.77 3.74 5.75
C ASP A 204 6.15 3.55 5.08
N GLY A 205 7.05 4.46 5.37
CA GLY A 205 8.47 4.42 5.05
C GLY A 205 9.35 4.25 6.27
N ILE A 206 8.80 3.77 7.40
CA ILE A 206 9.57 3.53 8.64
C ILE A 206 10.69 2.52 8.36
N ILE A 207 10.33 1.35 7.83
CA ILE A 207 11.28 0.41 7.23
C ILE A 207 10.90 0.28 5.77
N ALA A 208 11.66 0.93 4.91
CA ALA A 208 11.44 0.92 3.47
C ALA A 208 12.21 -0.23 2.80
N LEU A 209 11.76 -0.68 1.62
CA LEU A 209 12.43 -1.74 0.87
C LEU A 209 12.93 -1.25 -0.48
N GLY A 210 14.24 -1.17 -0.59
CA GLY A 210 14.94 -0.99 -1.86
C GLY A 210 15.64 -2.28 -2.30
N ARG A 211 16.96 -2.21 -2.46
CA ARG A 211 17.80 -3.40 -2.68
C ARG A 211 17.78 -4.35 -1.47
N HIS A 212 17.65 -3.79 -0.30
CA HIS A 212 17.49 -4.46 0.99
C HIS A 212 16.60 -3.59 1.88
N PRO A 213 16.05 -4.10 2.99
CA PRO A 213 15.34 -3.28 3.96
C PRO A 213 16.24 -2.20 4.54
N VAL A 214 15.67 -1.02 4.77
CA VAL A 214 16.37 0.10 5.41
C VAL A 214 15.45 0.80 6.40
N ARG A 215 15.96 1.11 7.59
CA ARG A 215 15.31 1.98 8.57
C ARG A 215 15.39 3.42 8.10
N LEU A 216 14.46 3.81 7.21
CA LEU A 216 14.43 5.16 6.65
C LEU A 216 13.75 6.15 7.60
N GLY A 217 12.77 5.66 8.37
CA GLY A 217 12.11 6.43 9.41
C GLY A 217 11.16 7.51 8.88
N VAL A 218 10.60 7.37 7.68
CA VAL A 218 9.76 8.40 7.08
C VAL A 218 8.29 8.03 7.01
N ILE A 219 7.44 9.04 7.17
CA ILE A 219 6.01 9.01 6.85
C ILE A 219 5.76 10.07 5.77
N ILE A 220 5.03 9.69 4.71
CA ILE A 220 4.62 10.61 3.66
C ILE A 220 3.09 10.64 3.65
N ALA A 221 2.48 11.82 3.80
CA ALA A 221 1.03 11.92 3.82
C ALA A 221 0.50 12.95 2.81
N GLY A 222 -0.66 12.66 2.22
CA GLY A 222 -1.32 13.54 1.26
C GLY A 222 -2.69 13.03 0.84
N LYS A 223 -3.46 13.88 0.17
CA LYS A 223 -4.83 13.57 -0.31
C LYS A 223 -4.88 13.13 -1.78
N ASP A 224 -3.77 13.19 -2.48
CA ASP A 224 -3.66 12.82 -3.91
C ASP A 224 -2.60 11.72 -4.05
N ASN A 225 -3.03 10.54 -4.48
CA ASN A 225 -2.18 9.36 -4.62
C ASN A 225 -1.00 9.58 -5.59
N LEU A 226 -1.22 10.29 -6.70
CA LEU A 226 -0.17 10.55 -7.68
C LEU A 226 0.86 11.55 -7.14
N ALA A 227 0.39 12.57 -6.41
CA ALA A 227 1.27 13.53 -5.74
C ALA A 227 2.13 12.83 -4.68
N VAL A 228 1.52 12.00 -3.83
CA VAL A 228 2.21 11.19 -2.81
C VAL A 228 3.24 10.27 -3.45
N ASP A 229 2.86 9.51 -4.49
CA ASP A 229 3.77 8.62 -5.20
C ASP A 229 4.92 9.37 -5.88
N SER A 230 4.67 10.58 -6.37
CA SER A 230 5.72 11.42 -6.97
C SER A 230 6.77 11.85 -5.93
N ILE A 231 6.36 12.14 -4.70
CA ILE A 231 7.29 12.43 -3.60
C ILE A 231 7.96 11.14 -3.11
N ALA A 232 7.23 10.05 -2.95
CA ALA A 232 7.77 8.75 -2.58
C ALA A 232 8.86 8.29 -3.57
N ALA A 233 8.64 8.46 -4.88
CA ALA A 233 9.64 8.17 -5.89
C ALA A 233 10.92 8.99 -5.70
N ARG A 234 10.80 10.30 -5.42
CA ARG A 234 11.95 11.18 -5.15
C ARG A 234 12.67 10.81 -3.86
N VAL A 235 11.94 10.47 -2.79
CA VAL A 235 12.50 9.94 -1.53
C VAL A 235 13.34 8.70 -1.79
N MET A 236 12.87 7.81 -2.67
CA MET A 236 13.63 6.64 -3.11
C MET A 236 14.72 6.95 -4.14
N GLY A 237 14.89 8.21 -4.52
CA GLY A 237 15.92 8.68 -5.47
C GLY A 237 15.64 8.32 -6.92
N TYR A 238 14.36 8.14 -7.29
CA TYR A 238 13.93 7.92 -8.67
C TYR A 238 13.21 9.15 -9.23
N ASP A 239 13.34 9.34 -10.54
CA ASP A 239 12.55 10.32 -11.27
C ASP A 239 11.12 9.78 -11.50
N PRO A 240 10.06 10.43 -10.95
CA PRO A 240 8.68 9.99 -11.14
C PRO A 240 8.29 9.83 -12.61
N LYS A 241 8.79 10.67 -13.50
CA LYS A 241 8.53 10.63 -14.95
C LYS A 241 9.03 9.34 -15.62
N ARG A 242 10.00 8.66 -15.01
CA ARG A 242 10.54 7.38 -15.49
C ARG A 242 9.80 6.15 -14.98
N ILE A 243 8.86 6.33 -14.05
CA ILE A 243 8.02 5.25 -13.52
C ILE A 243 6.76 5.18 -14.38
N LYS A 244 6.58 4.06 -15.09
CA LYS A 244 5.58 3.94 -16.16
C LYS A 244 4.16 4.21 -15.70
N HIS A 245 3.73 3.65 -14.56
CA HIS A 245 2.36 3.88 -14.06
C HIS A 245 2.14 5.31 -13.54
N LEU A 246 3.18 6.00 -12.98
CA LEU A 246 3.04 7.40 -12.58
C LEU A 246 2.90 8.31 -13.79
N ARG A 247 3.71 8.08 -14.83
CA ARG A 247 3.58 8.82 -16.08
C ARG A 247 2.21 8.62 -16.71
N LEU A 248 1.74 7.36 -16.78
CA LEU A 248 0.42 7.04 -17.31
C LEU A 248 -0.71 7.67 -16.49
N ALA A 249 -0.61 7.65 -15.14
CA ALA A 249 -1.57 8.30 -14.26
C ALA A 249 -1.64 9.81 -14.50
N THR A 250 -0.49 10.47 -14.77
CA THR A 250 -0.45 11.89 -15.15
C THR A 250 -1.16 12.13 -16.50
N GLU A 251 -0.87 11.32 -17.52
CA GLU A 251 -1.48 11.40 -18.85
C GLU A 251 -3.00 11.18 -18.78
N GLU A 252 -3.46 10.24 -17.94
CA GLU A 252 -4.88 9.89 -17.73
C GLU A 252 -5.58 10.78 -16.69
N LYS A 253 -4.89 11.80 -16.17
CA LYS A 253 -5.41 12.78 -15.19
C LYS A 253 -5.92 12.14 -13.89
N VAL A 254 -5.25 11.10 -13.43
CA VAL A 254 -5.48 10.48 -12.13
C VAL A 254 -4.62 11.22 -11.11
N GLY A 255 -5.18 12.24 -10.48
CA GLY A 255 -4.46 13.13 -9.59
C GLY A 255 -3.67 14.23 -10.31
N SER A 256 -2.95 15.06 -9.55
CA SER A 256 -2.17 16.19 -10.07
C SER A 256 -0.80 16.28 -9.41
N VAL A 257 0.20 16.53 -10.25
CA VAL A 257 1.57 16.86 -9.82
C VAL A 257 1.93 18.32 -10.07
N GLU A 258 0.97 19.10 -10.62
CA GLU A 258 1.13 20.53 -10.83
C GLU A 258 1.15 21.26 -9.49
N HIS A 259 2.06 22.24 -9.34
CA HIS A 259 2.23 23.02 -8.11
C HIS A 259 2.42 22.18 -6.83
N LEU A 260 3.06 21.00 -6.96
CA LEU A 260 3.28 20.08 -5.85
C LEU A 260 4.10 20.73 -4.74
N ARG A 261 3.44 21.05 -3.63
CA ARG A 261 4.09 21.60 -2.44
C ARG A 261 4.41 20.47 -1.47
N VAL A 262 5.66 20.37 -1.05
CA VAL A 262 6.13 19.48 0.01
C VAL A 262 6.34 20.29 1.27
N VAL A 263 5.85 19.80 2.40
CA VAL A 263 6.05 20.38 3.73
C VAL A 263 6.74 19.39 4.65
N GLY A 264 7.51 19.87 5.60
CA GLY A 264 8.29 19.05 6.53
C GLY A 264 9.74 18.87 6.07
N GLU A 265 10.22 17.66 6.07
CA GLU A 265 11.62 17.31 5.84
C GLU A 265 12.14 17.65 4.44
N ASN A 266 13.46 17.91 4.35
CA ASN A 266 14.11 18.15 3.09
C ASN A 266 14.34 16.82 2.33
N LEU A 267 13.78 16.72 1.15
CA LEU A 267 13.92 15.54 0.28
C LEU A 267 15.36 15.13 0.01
N ARG A 268 16.28 16.10 -0.12
CA ARG A 268 17.69 15.83 -0.44
C ARG A 268 18.40 15.05 0.65
N ASP A 269 18.04 15.30 1.91
CA ASP A 269 18.68 14.67 3.06
C ASP A 269 18.25 13.20 3.21
N ILE A 270 17.08 12.86 2.69
CA ILE A 270 16.51 11.52 2.80
C ILE A 270 16.84 10.64 1.58
N CYS A 271 16.83 11.19 0.38
CA CYS A 271 16.96 10.39 -0.85
C CYS A 271 18.30 9.63 -0.96
N ASN A 272 19.35 10.09 -0.29
CA ASN A 272 20.65 9.42 -0.27
C ASN A 272 20.69 8.21 0.68
N LEU A 273 19.72 8.08 1.58
CA LEU A 273 19.64 6.99 2.55
C LEU A 273 18.97 5.74 1.96
N PHE A 274 18.22 5.89 0.87
CA PHE A 274 17.47 4.78 0.29
C PHE A 274 18.39 3.87 -0.57
N PRO A 275 18.41 2.54 -0.31
CA PRO A 275 19.25 1.60 -1.04
C PRO A 275 18.64 1.28 -2.41
N ARG A 276 18.97 2.08 -3.43
CA ARG A 276 18.44 1.93 -4.78
C ARG A 276 18.73 0.55 -5.37
N ARG A 277 17.77 -0.02 -6.09
CA ARG A 277 17.99 -1.22 -6.90
C ARG A 277 18.65 -0.85 -8.22
N ASN A 278 19.80 -1.44 -8.52
CA ASN A 278 20.43 -1.32 -9.82
C ASN A 278 19.76 -2.24 -10.84
N ARG A 279 19.60 -1.75 -12.07
CA ARG A 279 18.89 -2.38 -13.20
C ARG A 279 19.42 -3.77 -13.60
N TYR A 280 20.58 -4.20 -13.14
CA TYR A 280 21.35 -5.28 -13.74
C TYR A 280 21.56 -6.54 -12.90
N ARG A 281 20.94 -6.70 -11.71
CA ARG A 281 21.14 -7.91 -10.91
C ARG A 281 19.84 -8.59 -10.50
N PHE A 282 19.76 -9.86 -10.96
CA PHE A 282 18.80 -10.94 -10.70
C PHE A 282 17.48 -10.93 -11.48
N LYS A 283 17.53 -11.66 -12.60
CA LYS A 283 16.35 -12.27 -13.25
C LYS A 283 15.99 -13.61 -12.57
N VAL A 284 15.76 -13.65 -11.28
CA VAL A 284 15.10 -14.82 -10.71
C VAL A 284 13.61 -14.59 -10.85
N SER A 285 12.96 -15.35 -11.74
CA SER A 285 11.51 -15.24 -11.93
C SER A 285 10.80 -15.58 -10.61
N TRP A 286 9.67 -14.96 -10.36
CA TRP A 286 8.82 -15.27 -9.21
C TRP A 286 8.49 -16.77 -9.14
N THR A 287 8.22 -17.38 -10.28
CA THR A 287 8.01 -18.82 -10.42
C THR A 287 9.17 -19.65 -9.87
N MET A 288 10.40 -19.22 -10.09
CA MET A 288 11.59 -19.90 -9.56
C MET A 288 11.74 -19.68 -8.05
N GLN A 289 11.42 -18.49 -7.53
CA GLN A 289 11.39 -18.24 -6.08
C GLN A 289 10.34 -19.11 -5.39
N LEU A 290 9.13 -19.22 -5.94
CA LEU A 290 8.09 -20.12 -5.43
C LEU A 290 8.52 -21.57 -5.47
N SER A 291 9.20 -22.00 -6.53
CA SER A 291 9.71 -23.37 -6.64
C SER A 291 10.77 -23.67 -5.59
N LEU A 292 11.67 -22.72 -5.33
CA LEU A 292 12.68 -22.83 -4.27
C LEU A 292 12.04 -22.84 -2.86
N LEU A 293 11.03 -22.02 -2.61
CA LEU A 293 10.28 -22.03 -1.35
C LEU A 293 9.54 -23.37 -1.15
N ARG A 294 8.93 -23.93 -2.21
CA ARG A 294 8.29 -25.25 -2.15
C ARG A 294 9.29 -26.37 -1.88
N LEU A 295 10.48 -26.27 -2.47
CA LEU A 295 11.55 -27.22 -2.25
C LEU A 295 12.06 -27.13 -0.81
N TYR A 296 12.30 -25.92 -0.30
CA TYR A 296 12.69 -25.66 1.07
C TYR A 296 11.66 -26.23 2.06
N ALA A 297 10.38 -25.96 1.85
CA ALA A 297 9.31 -26.48 2.70
C ALA A 297 9.26 -28.02 2.77
N ARG A 298 9.57 -28.69 1.64
CA ARG A 298 9.68 -30.16 1.62
C ARG A 298 10.82 -30.71 2.47
N PHE A 299 11.92 -29.99 2.59
CA PHE A 299 13.10 -30.44 3.33
C PHE A 299 13.09 -30.00 4.80
N SER A 300 12.52 -28.83 5.11
CA SER A 300 12.46 -28.30 6.47
C SER A 300 11.29 -28.88 7.28
N GLY A 301 10.31 -29.51 6.62
CA GLY A 301 9.08 -29.92 7.28
C GLY A 301 8.19 -28.74 7.69
N ASP A 302 8.59 -27.51 7.33
CA ASP A 302 7.78 -26.32 7.56
C ASP A 302 6.52 -26.41 6.71
N SER A 303 5.38 -26.42 7.37
CA SER A 303 4.12 -26.17 6.67
C SER A 303 4.16 -24.72 6.21
N LEU A 304 4.54 -24.50 4.94
CA LEU A 304 4.18 -23.22 4.33
C LEU A 304 2.68 -23.06 4.53
N PRO A 305 2.23 -21.90 5.06
CA PRO A 305 0.80 -21.66 5.20
C PRO A 305 0.08 -21.98 3.90
N SER A 306 -1.19 -22.31 3.94
CA SER A 306 -2.11 -22.70 2.85
C SER A 306 -2.10 -21.84 1.58
N VAL A 307 -1.29 -20.79 1.58
CA VAL A 307 -0.83 -19.95 0.45
C VAL A 307 -0.50 -20.74 -0.81
N LEU A 308 -0.06 -21.98 -0.63
CA LEU A 308 0.33 -22.88 -1.71
C LEU A 308 -0.68 -24.00 -1.96
N GLU A 309 -1.76 -24.05 -1.18
CA GLU A 309 -2.89 -24.91 -1.52
C GLU A 309 -3.41 -24.49 -2.90
N LYS A 310 -3.45 -25.46 -3.81
CA LYS A 310 -4.15 -25.25 -5.07
C LYS A 310 -5.58 -24.87 -4.71
N TYR A 311 -6.08 -23.79 -5.32
CA TYR A 311 -7.51 -23.57 -5.36
C TYR A 311 -8.09 -24.83 -6.00
N GLU A 312 -8.83 -25.61 -5.24
CA GLU A 312 -9.77 -26.57 -5.81
C GLU A 312 -10.84 -25.70 -6.47
N ASP A 313 -11.00 -25.90 -7.76
CA ASP A 313 -11.97 -25.20 -8.63
C ASP A 313 -13.41 -25.44 -8.15
#